data_4c542afce73c87d5c8641ab011e7c45e
#
_entry.id   4c542afce73c87d5c8641ab011e7c45e
#
_cell.length_a   1.000
_cell.length_b   1.000
_cell.length_c   1.000
_cell.angle_alpha   90.00
_cell.angle_beta   90.00
_cell.angle_gamma   90.00
#
_symmetry.space_group_name_H-M   'P 1'
#
loop_
_entity.id
_entity.type
_entity.pdbx_description
1 polymer ?
#
loop_
_entity_poly.entity_id
_entity_poly.type
_entity_poly.pdbx_seq_one_letter_code
_entity_poly.pdbx_strand_id
1 'polypeptide(L)'
;MIYGYCRVSTKHQRITRQVTNITELYPNATLIKEFYTGTTQNRPLWDKLMKQIRTGDTIVFDSVSRMSRNAEEGFKDYKLLYESGISLVFINEPLINTSIFDSTKNNLLEISVRTGNTAIDDYFTGNVTLINNLLMALAEEQIKSAFLQSEKEVTDLHTRISQGMRESKKNGRRIGLEKGTTLITEKSIKCKEMIKKHAIDFGGTLSDKEVMTLCKISRNSYYKYKKELKLEVA
;
A
#
# COMPACT_ATOMS: atom_id res chain seq x y z
N MET A 1 9.09 8.18 18.55
CA MET A 1 9.05 8.97 17.29
C MET A 1 7.72 8.75 16.58
N ILE A 2 7.33 9.63 15.62
CA ILE A 2 6.10 9.45 14.83
C ILE A 2 6.48 9.25 13.37
N TYR A 3 6.00 8.18 12.76
CA TYR A 3 6.21 7.83 11.35
C TYR A 3 4.89 7.87 10.60
N GLY A 4 4.84 8.58 9.48
CA GLY A 4 3.68 8.59 8.57
C GLY A 4 3.93 7.66 7.39
N TYR A 5 3.21 6.54 7.30
CA TYR A 5 3.40 5.58 6.22
C TYR A 5 2.37 5.77 5.11
N CYS A 6 2.88 6.15 3.94
CA CYS A 6 2.09 6.37 2.72
C CYS A 6 2.45 5.34 1.67
N ARG A 7 1.42 4.69 1.06
CA ARG A 7 1.63 3.67 0.04
C ARG A 7 0.71 3.86 -1.16
N VAL A 8 1.27 3.74 -2.36
CA VAL A 8 0.51 3.72 -3.63
C VAL A 8 0.95 2.55 -4.52
N SER A 9 0.02 2.03 -5.33
CA SER A 9 0.25 0.87 -6.18
C SER A 9 1.00 1.19 -7.47
N THR A 10 0.92 2.43 -7.95
CA THR A 10 1.55 2.87 -9.20
C THR A 10 2.16 4.26 -9.02
N LYS A 11 3.23 4.55 -9.77
CA LYS A 11 3.88 5.88 -9.76
C LYS A 11 2.95 7.02 -10.22
N HIS A 12 1.90 6.70 -10.97
CA HIS A 12 0.91 7.68 -11.44
C HIS A 12 -0.18 8.00 -10.40
N GLN A 13 -0.34 7.18 -9.35
CA GLN A 13 -1.26 7.49 -8.26
C GLN A 13 -0.69 8.60 -7.38
N ARG A 14 -1.53 9.60 -7.08
CA ARG A 14 -1.11 10.72 -6.24
C ARG A 14 -1.05 10.29 -4.77
N ILE A 15 0.16 10.22 -4.23
CA ILE A 15 0.41 10.01 -2.80
C ILE A 15 0.11 11.26 -1.95
N THR A 16 -0.05 12.41 -2.63
CA THR A 16 -0.19 13.74 -2.00
C THR A 16 -1.31 13.76 -0.97
N ARG A 17 -2.49 13.19 -1.28
CA ARG A 17 -3.62 13.17 -0.32
C ARG A 17 -3.26 12.50 1.00
N GLN A 18 -2.58 11.35 0.95
CA GLN A 18 -2.17 10.64 2.17
C GLN A 18 -1.16 11.48 2.97
N VAL A 19 -0.22 12.10 2.27
CA VAL A 19 0.77 13.00 2.89
C VAL A 19 0.07 14.17 3.58
N THR A 20 -0.84 14.85 2.89
CA THR A 20 -1.61 15.97 3.46
C THR A 20 -2.38 15.55 4.70
N ASN A 21 -3.20 14.47 4.60
CA ASN A 21 -3.98 13.98 5.74
C ASN A 21 -3.12 13.65 6.97
N ILE A 22 -1.95 13.05 6.75
CA ILE A 22 -1.02 12.73 7.85
C ILE A 22 -0.36 14.00 8.41
N THR A 23 0.11 14.91 7.55
CA THR A 23 0.85 16.10 8.02
C THR A 23 -0.04 17.13 8.67
N GLU A 24 -1.32 17.20 8.32
CA GLU A 24 -2.28 18.08 8.99
C GLU A 24 -2.50 17.68 10.45
N LEU A 25 -2.56 16.37 10.75
CA LEU A 25 -2.76 15.86 12.11
C LEU A 25 -1.44 15.64 12.86
N TYR A 26 -0.37 15.30 12.15
CA TYR A 26 0.95 14.98 12.69
C TYR A 26 2.04 15.72 11.93
N PRO A 27 2.20 17.06 12.12
CA PRO A 27 3.18 17.87 11.38
C PRO A 27 4.63 17.40 11.53
N ASN A 28 4.96 16.80 12.66
CA ASN A 28 6.31 16.32 13.00
C ASN A 28 6.55 14.85 12.57
N ALA A 29 5.64 14.24 11.84
CA ALA A 29 5.79 12.85 11.41
C ALA A 29 6.87 12.70 10.32
N THR A 30 7.76 11.73 10.51
CA THR A 30 8.71 11.31 9.46
C THR A 30 7.98 10.52 8.39
N LEU A 31 7.83 11.08 7.19
CA LEU A 31 7.06 10.48 6.11
C LEU A 31 7.84 9.40 5.36
N ILE A 32 7.26 8.21 5.28
CA ILE A 32 7.74 7.08 4.50
C ILE A 32 6.81 6.89 3.30
N LYS A 33 7.33 7.08 2.09
CA LYS A 33 6.55 7.05 0.83
C LYS A 33 6.90 5.82 0.02
N GLU A 34 6.10 4.76 0.13
CA GLU A 34 6.30 3.48 -0.55
C GLU A 34 5.58 3.45 -1.90
N PHE A 35 6.33 3.16 -2.95
CA PHE A 35 5.80 2.95 -4.31
C PHE A 35 5.81 1.45 -4.62
N TYR A 36 4.67 0.81 -4.44
CA TYR A 36 4.51 -0.62 -4.58
C TYR A 36 3.78 -0.99 -5.87
N THR A 37 4.43 -1.69 -6.78
CA THR A 37 3.78 -2.28 -7.96
C THR A 37 3.16 -3.62 -7.55
N GLY A 38 1.84 -3.74 -7.64
CA GLY A 38 0.99 -4.77 -7.02
C GLY A 38 1.28 -6.26 -7.30
N THR A 39 2.39 -6.59 -7.95
CA THR A 39 2.81 -7.96 -8.27
C THR A 39 3.95 -8.49 -7.38
N THR A 40 4.61 -7.65 -6.62
CA THR A 40 5.71 -8.06 -5.73
C THR A 40 5.37 -7.68 -4.29
N GLN A 41 5.37 -8.66 -3.38
CA GLN A 41 5.16 -8.45 -1.93
C GLN A 41 6.31 -7.69 -1.24
N ASN A 42 7.31 -7.26 -2.00
CA ASN A 42 8.51 -6.63 -1.47
C ASN A 42 8.24 -5.14 -1.16
N ARG A 43 8.22 -4.78 0.12
CA ARG A 43 8.03 -3.42 0.66
C ARG A 43 9.31 -2.95 1.36
N PRO A 44 10.35 -2.57 0.60
CA PRO A 44 11.67 -2.30 1.18
C PRO A 44 11.67 -1.16 2.20
N LEU A 45 10.82 -0.15 2.05
CA LEU A 45 10.74 0.95 3.03
C LEU A 45 9.96 0.54 4.27
N TRP A 46 8.95 -0.32 4.14
CA TRP A 46 8.28 -0.95 5.26
C TRP A 46 9.25 -1.84 6.05
N ASP A 47 9.98 -2.71 5.36
CA ASP A 47 10.96 -3.60 5.99
C ASP A 47 12.07 -2.81 6.71
N LYS A 48 12.47 -1.67 6.13
CA LYS A 48 13.42 -0.75 6.77
C LYS A 48 12.81 -0.11 8.02
N LEU A 49 11.55 0.34 7.96
CA LEU A 49 10.84 0.88 9.11
C LEU A 49 10.77 -0.16 10.24
N MET A 50 10.38 -1.40 9.92
CA MET A 50 10.28 -2.48 10.92
C MET A 50 11.59 -2.79 11.63
N LYS A 51 12.73 -2.54 10.98
CA LYS A 51 14.07 -2.70 11.60
C LYS A 51 14.48 -1.51 12.48
N GLN A 52 13.89 -0.35 12.28
CA GLN A 52 14.27 0.90 12.96
C GLN A 52 13.32 1.28 14.10
N ILE A 53 12.06 0.85 14.01
CA ILE A 53 11.01 1.22 14.95
C ILE A 53 11.27 0.62 16.34
N ARG A 54 10.92 1.37 17.36
CA ARG A 54 11.13 1.00 18.76
C ARG A 54 9.84 1.11 19.56
N THR A 55 9.77 0.38 20.66
CA THR A 55 8.69 0.52 21.66
C THR A 55 8.46 1.98 22.02
N GLY A 56 7.21 2.42 22.02
CA GLY A 56 6.80 3.81 22.24
C GLY A 56 6.77 4.68 20.99
N ASP A 57 7.19 4.17 19.84
CA ASP A 57 7.01 4.87 18.56
C ASP A 57 5.56 4.74 18.06
N THR A 58 5.17 5.64 17.17
CA THR A 58 3.83 5.67 16.55
C THR A 58 3.93 5.56 15.04
N ILE A 59 3.11 4.70 14.42
CA ILE A 59 2.92 4.67 12.97
C ILE A 59 1.54 5.20 12.64
N VAL A 60 1.48 6.20 11.76
CA VAL A 60 0.24 6.82 11.27
C VAL A 60 -0.01 6.40 9.83
N PHE A 61 -1.21 5.88 9.57
CA PHE A 61 -1.71 5.50 8.25
C PHE A 61 -2.91 6.37 7.87
N ASP A 62 -3.04 6.70 6.59
CA ASP A 62 -4.25 7.34 6.06
C ASP A 62 -5.47 6.39 6.21
N SER A 63 -5.27 5.09 5.93
CA SER A 63 -6.30 4.05 6.09
C SER A 63 -5.67 2.67 6.28
N VAL A 64 -6.47 1.72 6.76
CA VAL A 64 -6.10 0.30 6.94
C VAL A 64 -5.49 -0.31 5.68
N SER A 65 -6.02 0.03 4.49
CA SER A 65 -5.51 -0.45 3.20
C SER A 65 -4.06 -0.04 2.90
N ARG A 66 -3.50 0.92 3.65
CA ARG A 66 -2.08 1.29 3.51
C ARG A 66 -1.18 0.34 4.26
N MET A 67 -1.63 -0.18 5.38
CA MET A 67 -0.90 -1.17 6.15
C MET A 67 -0.88 -2.53 5.42
N SER A 68 -2.03 -3.12 5.15
CA SER A 68 -2.15 -4.36 4.38
C SER A 68 -3.37 -4.35 3.44
N ARG A 69 -3.33 -5.18 2.39
CA ARG A 69 -4.46 -5.49 1.50
C ARG A 69 -5.06 -6.85 1.78
N ASN A 70 -4.37 -7.69 2.51
CA ASN A 70 -4.83 -8.96 3.00
C ASN A 70 -5.24 -8.80 4.46
N ALA A 71 -6.46 -9.23 4.80
CA ALA A 71 -7.01 -9.03 6.13
C ALA A 71 -6.27 -9.83 7.20
N GLU A 72 -5.91 -11.08 6.91
CA GLU A 72 -5.21 -11.94 7.86
C GLU A 72 -3.80 -11.46 8.16
N GLU A 73 -3.05 -11.10 7.09
CA GLU A 73 -1.71 -10.53 7.23
C GLU A 73 -1.76 -9.20 7.99
N GLY A 74 -2.73 -8.34 7.64
CA GLY A 74 -2.89 -7.04 8.27
C GLY A 74 -3.21 -7.14 9.75
N PHE A 75 -4.12 -8.03 10.13
CA PHE A 75 -4.44 -8.27 11.53
C PHE A 75 -3.25 -8.86 12.31
N LYS A 76 -2.52 -9.80 11.70
CA LYS A 76 -1.31 -10.37 12.28
C LYS A 76 -0.23 -9.31 12.52
N ASP A 77 0.03 -8.47 11.52
CA ASP A 77 1.00 -7.37 11.62
C ASP A 77 0.56 -6.35 12.68
N TYR A 78 -0.74 -6.02 12.74
CA TYR A 78 -1.30 -5.13 13.76
C TYR A 78 -1.00 -5.67 15.16
N LYS A 79 -1.34 -6.94 15.41
CA LYS A 79 -1.14 -7.59 16.71
C LYS A 79 0.34 -7.61 17.11
N LEU A 80 1.22 -7.98 16.19
CA LEU A 80 2.66 -8.03 16.42
C LEU A 80 3.22 -6.65 16.79
N LEU A 81 2.82 -5.59 16.08
CA LEU A 81 3.25 -4.23 16.35
C LEU A 81 2.70 -3.72 17.69
N TYR A 82 1.44 -3.99 17.99
CA TYR A 82 0.82 -3.65 19.27
C TYR A 82 1.54 -4.34 20.43
N GLU A 83 1.78 -5.65 20.34
CA GLU A 83 2.51 -6.42 21.35
C GLU A 83 3.97 -5.95 21.54
N SER A 84 4.56 -5.38 20.50
CA SER A 84 5.89 -4.74 20.54
C SER A 84 5.87 -3.33 21.15
N GLY A 85 4.71 -2.86 21.61
CA GLY A 85 4.54 -1.55 22.24
C GLY A 85 4.59 -0.37 21.23
N ILE A 86 4.22 -0.61 19.99
CA ILE A 86 4.13 0.39 18.92
C ILE A 86 2.70 0.86 18.81
N SER A 87 2.48 2.18 18.83
CA SER A 87 1.17 2.77 18.64
C SER A 87 0.81 2.84 17.15
N LEU A 88 -0.41 2.40 16.79
CA LEU A 88 -0.94 2.46 15.44
C LEU A 88 -2.11 3.43 15.38
N VAL A 89 -2.08 4.33 14.40
CA VAL A 89 -3.13 5.33 14.17
C VAL A 89 -3.61 5.21 12.72
N PHE A 90 -4.92 5.07 12.56
CA PHE A 90 -5.61 5.03 11.26
C PHE A 90 -6.56 6.21 11.19
N ILE A 91 -6.27 7.17 10.30
CA ILE A 91 -7.00 8.44 10.23
C ILE A 91 -8.47 8.23 9.83
N ASN A 92 -8.69 7.36 8.82
CA ASN A 92 -10.05 7.10 8.31
C ASN A 92 -10.82 6.06 9.15
N GLU A 93 -10.11 5.23 9.90
CA GLU A 93 -10.71 4.19 10.76
C GLU A 93 -10.25 4.34 12.22
N PRO A 94 -10.62 5.43 12.92
CA PRO A 94 -10.09 5.75 14.25
C PRO A 94 -10.46 4.73 15.33
N LEU A 95 -11.54 3.97 15.14
CA LEU A 95 -12.01 2.95 16.09
C LEU A 95 -11.03 1.81 16.31
N ILE A 96 -10.09 1.60 15.38
CA ILE A 96 -9.07 0.56 15.48
C ILE A 96 -7.70 1.11 15.87
N ASN A 97 -7.60 2.36 16.27
CA ASN A 97 -6.37 2.90 16.84
C ASN A 97 -6.00 2.13 18.11
N THR A 98 -4.71 1.87 18.30
CA THR A 98 -4.23 1.16 19.49
C THR A 98 -4.62 1.85 20.79
N SER A 99 -4.75 3.18 20.80
CA SER A 99 -5.24 3.94 21.96
C SER A 99 -6.68 3.58 22.37
N ILE A 100 -7.54 3.25 21.41
CA ILE A 100 -8.91 2.79 21.70
C ILE A 100 -8.88 1.38 22.29
N PHE A 101 -8.04 0.50 21.73
CA PHE A 101 -7.85 -0.84 22.25
C PHE A 101 -7.26 -0.82 23.68
N ASP A 102 -6.28 0.04 23.93
CA ASP A 102 -5.73 0.26 25.27
C ASP A 102 -6.78 0.83 26.24
N SER A 103 -7.61 1.76 25.80
CA SER A 103 -8.73 2.28 26.61
C SER A 103 -9.71 1.17 26.99
N THR A 104 -10.04 0.26 26.06
CA THR A 104 -10.88 -0.91 26.35
C THR A 104 -10.22 -1.80 27.39
N LYS A 105 -8.93 -2.06 27.22
CA LYS A 105 -8.15 -2.88 28.16
C LYS A 105 -8.06 -2.24 29.56
N ASN A 106 -7.86 -0.93 29.63
CA ASN A 106 -7.75 -0.20 30.89
C ASN A 106 -9.11 -0.02 31.60
N ASN A 107 -10.21 -0.09 30.84
CA ASN A 107 -11.58 -0.01 31.36
C ASN A 107 -12.21 -1.39 31.64
N LEU A 108 -11.39 -2.45 31.67
CA LEU A 108 -11.86 -3.75 32.13
C LEU A 108 -12.37 -3.65 33.55
N LEU A 109 -13.43 -4.41 33.84
CA LEU A 109 -14.05 -4.38 35.12
C LEU A 109 -13.14 -4.96 36.22
N GLU A 110 -12.81 -4.15 37.22
CA GLU A 110 -12.11 -4.58 38.42
C GLU A 110 -13.12 -4.59 39.58
N ILE A 111 -13.85 -5.69 39.72
CA ILE A 111 -14.79 -5.86 40.81
C ILE A 111 -14.22 -6.86 41.81
N SER A 112 -13.87 -6.37 42.99
CA SER A 112 -13.48 -7.22 44.13
C SER A 112 -14.66 -7.31 45.07
N VAL A 113 -15.45 -8.36 44.98
CA VAL A 113 -16.54 -8.65 45.93
C VAL A 113 -15.94 -9.52 47.02
N ARG A 114 -16.13 -9.07 48.29
CA ARG A 114 -15.73 -9.82 49.48
C ARG A 114 -16.94 -9.97 50.39
N THR A 115 -17.72 -11.01 50.18
CA THR A 115 -18.92 -11.29 50.99
C THR A 115 -18.61 -12.12 52.22
N GLY A 116 -17.40 -12.67 52.30
CA GLY A 116 -17.00 -13.66 53.33
C GLY A 116 -17.47 -15.08 53.01
N ASN A 117 -18.12 -15.29 51.86
CA ASN A 117 -18.48 -16.60 51.34
C ASN A 117 -17.70 -16.83 50.04
N THR A 118 -16.76 -17.76 50.05
CA THR A 118 -15.85 -18.05 48.93
C THR A 118 -16.62 -18.43 47.67
N ALA A 119 -17.71 -19.20 47.77
CA ALA A 119 -18.49 -19.60 46.60
C ALA A 119 -19.17 -18.41 45.90
N ILE A 120 -19.60 -17.41 46.65
CA ILE A 120 -20.18 -16.20 46.12
C ILE A 120 -19.10 -15.31 45.52
N ASP A 121 -17.97 -15.18 46.20
CA ASP A 121 -16.84 -14.36 45.74
C ASP A 121 -16.23 -14.95 44.41
N ASP A 122 -16.08 -16.27 44.32
CA ASP A 122 -15.66 -16.98 43.12
C ASP A 122 -16.66 -16.81 41.96
N TYR A 123 -17.96 -16.87 42.24
CA TYR A 123 -19.00 -16.63 41.22
C TYR A 123 -18.89 -15.22 40.62
N PHE A 124 -18.76 -14.19 41.45
CA PHE A 124 -18.62 -12.82 40.96
C PHE A 124 -17.32 -12.61 40.17
N THR A 125 -16.20 -13.11 40.68
CA THR A 125 -14.89 -13.03 40.00
C THR A 125 -14.91 -13.74 38.68
N GLY A 126 -15.53 -14.92 38.59
CA GLY A 126 -15.70 -15.68 37.37
C GLY A 126 -16.52 -14.91 36.32
N ASN A 127 -17.66 -14.32 36.73
CA ASN A 127 -18.49 -13.53 35.82
C ASN A 127 -17.76 -12.27 35.29
N VAL A 128 -17.03 -11.56 36.13
CA VAL A 128 -16.23 -10.39 35.74
C VAL A 128 -15.18 -10.80 34.73
N THR A 129 -14.48 -11.91 34.98
CA THR A 129 -13.49 -12.44 34.04
C THR A 129 -14.10 -12.79 32.68
N LEU A 130 -15.27 -13.42 32.65
CA LEU A 130 -16.00 -13.73 31.41
C LEU A 130 -16.40 -12.48 30.64
N ILE A 131 -16.91 -11.46 31.34
CA ILE A 131 -17.26 -10.17 30.70
C ILE A 131 -16.02 -9.49 30.13
N ASN A 132 -14.93 -9.44 30.86
CA ASN A 132 -13.67 -8.86 30.40
C ASN A 132 -13.13 -9.59 29.16
N ASN A 133 -13.16 -10.91 29.15
CA ASN A 133 -12.77 -11.72 27.99
C ASN A 133 -13.65 -11.42 26.77
N LEU A 134 -14.97 -11.25 26.98
CA LEU A 134 -15.91 -10.86 25.92
C LEU A 134 -15.57 -9.47 25.36
N LEU A 135 -15.32 -8.48 26.22
CA LEU A 135 -14.96 -7.12 25.78
C LEU A 135 -13.68 -7.10 24.96
N MET A 136 -12.67 -7.86 25.37
CA MET A 136 -11.42 -7.99 24.62
C MET A 136 -11.63 -8.70 23.28
N ALA A 137 -12.42 -9.77 23.23
CA ALA A 137 -12.73 -10.48 22.00
C ALA A 137 -13.50 -9.59 21.01
N LEU A 138 -14.44 -8.77 21.48
CA LEU A 138 -15.15 -7.81 20.64
C LEU A 138 -14.23 -6.72 20.09
N ALA A 139 -13.28 -6.21 20.87
CA ALA A 139 -12.30 -5.25 20.40
C ALA A 139 -11.37 -5.84 19.31
N GLU A 140 -10.91 -7.08 19.48
CA GLU A 140 -10.14 -7.80 18.45
C GLU A 140 -10.97 -8.01 17.17
N GLU A 141 -12.26 -8.37 17.31
CA GLU A 141 -13.16 -8.57 16.17
C GLU A 141 -13.42 -7.28 15.39
N GLN A 142 -13.50 -6.13 16.06
CA GLN A 142 -13.61 -4.82 15.41
C GLN A 142 -12.39 -4.53 14.53
N ILE A 143 -11.19 -4.78 15.04
CA ILE A 143 -9.95 -4.59 14.29
C ILE A 143 -9.94 -5.50 13.06
N LYS A 144 -10.23 -6.79 13.24
CA LYS A 144 -10.28 -7.78 12.18
C LYS A 144 -11.33 -7.43 11.11
N SER A 145 -12.51 -6.97 11.54
CA SER A 145 -13.58 -6.53 10.66
C SER A 145 -13.17 -5.34 9.78
N ALA A 146 -12.42 -4.37 10.31
CA ALA A 146 -11.92 -3.24 9.55
C ALA A 146 -10.96 -3.67 8.43
N PHE A 147 -10.08 -4.63 8.69
CA PHE A 147 -9.21 -5.20 7.67
C PHE A 147 -9.99 -5.98 6.60
N LEU A 148 -10.98 -6.80 7.00
CA LEU A 148 -11.85 -7.54 6.08
C LEU A 148 -12.67 -6.60 5.18
N GLN A 149 -13.21 -5.52 5.75
CA GLN A 149 -13.94 -4.52 4.98
C GLN A 149 -13.04 -3.83 3.97
N SER A 150 -11.83 -3.44 4.35
CA SER A 150 -10.85 -2.83 3.46
C SER A 150 -10.46 -3.76 2.30
N GLU A 151 -10.26 -5.04 2.55
CA GLU A 151 -9.98 -6.04 1.50
C GLU A 151 -11.17 -6.20 0.54
N LYS A 152 -12.39 -6.25 1.07
CA LYS A 152 -13.63 -6.32 0.30
C LYS A 152 -13.80 -5.11 -0.60
N GLU A 153 -13.56 -3.90 -0.11
CA GLU A 153 -13.66 -2.67 -0.91
C GLU A 153 -12.74 -2.69 -2.14
N VAL A 154 -11.50 -3.19 -1.98
CA VAL A 154 -10.57 -3.35 -3.09
C VAL A 154 -11.09 -4.36 -4.11
N THR A 155 -11.60 -5.50 -3.65
CA THR A 155 -12.15 -6.56 -4.50
C THR A 155 -13.39 -6.08 -5.25
N ASP A 156 -14.30 -5.39 -4.58
CA ASP A 156 -15.51 -4.81 -5.17
C ASP A 156 -15.18 -3.75 -6.22
N LEU A 157 -14.18 -2.91 -5.96
CA LEU A 157 -13.70 -1.92 -6.93
C LEU A 157 -13.16 -2.59 -8.20
N HIS A 158 -12.33 -3.63 -8.06
CA HIS A 158 -11.82 -4.41 -9.19
C HIS A 158 -12.94 -5.05 -9.99
N THR A 159 -13.94 -5.61 -9.31
CA THR A 159 -15.13 -6.23 -9.94
C THR A 159 -15.94 -5.21 -10.73
N ARG A 160 -16.24 -4.03 -10.16
CA ARG A 160 -16.96 -2.93 -10.83
C ARG A 160 -16.21 -2.41 -12.05
N ILE A 161 -14.88 -2.22 -11.95
CA ILE A 161 -14.05 -1.80 -13.08
C ILE A 161 -14.10 -2.86 -14.20
N SER A 162 -13.97 -4.14 -13.86
CA SER A 162 -14.03 -5.24 -14.82
C SER A 162 -15.40 -5.33 -15.51
N GLN A 163 -16.49 -5.18 -14.74
CA GLN A 163 -17.85 -5.15 -15.28
C GLN A 163 -18.04 -3.95 -16.20
N GLY A 164 -17.65 -2.75 -15.77
CA GLY A 164 -17.74 -1.54 -16.59
C GLY A 164 -16.95 -1.63 -17.90
N MET A 165 -15.77 -2.25 -17.89
CA MET A 165 -15.01 -2.52 -19.11
C MET A 165 -15.74 -3.51 -20.04
N ARG A 166 -16.32 -4.59 -19.49
CA ARG A 166 -17.09 -5.57 -20.30
C ARG A 166 -18.32 -4.92 -20.95
N GLU A 167 -19.02 -4.07 -20.21
CA GLU A 167 -20.19 -3.36 -20.70
C GLU A 167 -19.84 -2.30 -21.75
N SER A 168 -18.78 -1.55 -21.53
CA SER A 168 -18.23 -0.62 -22.54
C SER A 168 -17.86 -1.33 -23.84
N LYS A 169 -17.28 -2.54 -23.75
CA LYS A 169 -16.97 -3.38 -24.89
C LYS A 169 -18.23 -3.87 -25.63
N LYS A 170 -19.27 -4.29 -24.88
CA LYS A 170 -20.57 -4.69 -25.46
C LYS A 170 -21.24 -3.53 -26.21
N ASN A 171 -21.11 -2.31 -25.69
CA ASN A 171 -21.67 -1.09 -26.28
C ASN A 171 -20.79 -0.53 -27.42
N GLY A 172 -19.88 -1.34 -27.98
CA GLY A 172 -19.02 -0.95 -29.09
C GLY A 172 -17.94 0.08 -28.75
N ARG A 173 -17.80 0.46 -27.47
CA ARG A 173 -16.71 1.35 -27.05
C ARG A 173 -15.39 0.57 -27.05
N ARG A 174 -14.41 1.13 -27.70
CA ARG A 174 -13.09 0.54 -27.78
C ARG A 174 -12.39 0.66 -26.44
N ILE A 175 -11.84 -0.46 -25.95
CA ILE A 175 -11.02 -0.53 -24.75
C ILE A 175 -9.60 -0.90 -25.17
N GLY A 176 -8.64 -0.01 -24.90
CA GLY A 176 -7.23 -0.20 -25.27
C GLY A 176 -6.83 0.39 -26.61
N LEU A 177 -5.57 0.18 -26.96
CA LEU A 177 -4.98 0.66 -28.20
C LEU A 177 -5.35 -0.24 -29.40
N GLU A 178 -5.34 0.35 -30.59
CA GLU A 178 -5.53 -0.38 -31.85
C GLU A 178 -4.44 -1.42 -32.07
N LYS A 179 -4.85 -2.59 -32.58
CA LYS A 179 -3.87 -3.59 -33.01
C LYS A 179 -3.01 -2.96 -34.11
N GLY A 180 -1.71 -2.83 -33.86
CA GLY A 180 -0.79 -2.12 -34.76
C GLY A 180 -0.47 -0.66 -34.38
N THR A 181 -1.18 -0.05 -33.42
CA THR A 181 -0.81 1.29 -32.94
C THR A 181 0.49 1.23 -32.15
N THR A 182 1.47 1.99 -32.58
CA THR A 182 2.75 2.13 -31.87
C THR A 182 2.61 3.31 -30.88
N LEU A 183 2.83 3.02 -29.60
CA LEU A 183 2.89 4.08 -28.58
C LEU A 183 4.20 4.88 -28.77
N ILE A 184 4.03 6.16 -29.08
CA ILE A 184 5.14 7.10 -29.12
C ILE A 184 5.34 7.61 -27.68
N THR A 185 6.42 7.20 -27.03
CA THR A 185 6.79 7.65 -25.68
C THR A 185 7.91 8.69 -25.79
N GLU A 186 8.01 9.60 -24.81
CA GLU A 186 9.14 10.55 -24.73
C GLU A 186 10.50 9.84 -24.81
N LYS A 187 10.60 8.66 -24.18
CA LYS A 187 11.80 7.83 -24.25
C LYS A 187 12.08 7.35 -25.68
N SER A 188 11.04 6.97 -26.44
CA SER A 188 11.23 6.52 -27.83
C SER A 188 11.67 7.67 -28.73
N ILE A 189 11.14 8.87 -28.54
CA ILE A 189 11.53 10.08 -29.29
C ILE A 189 13.00 10.37 -29.02
N LYS A 190 13.38 10.53 -27.74
CA LYS A 190 14.78 10.80 -27.36
C LYS A 190 15.75 9.74 -27.85
N CYS A 191 15.36 8.44 -27.77
CA CYS A 191 16.21 7.37 -28.28
C CYS A 191 16.36 7.42 -29.82
N LYS A 192 15.30 7.72 -30.57
CA LYS A 192 15.37 7.88 -32.04
C LYS A 192 16.28 9.04 -32.43
N GLU A 193 16.19 10.18 -31.74
CA GLU A 193 17.09 11.32 -31.94
C GLU A 193 18.55 10.96 -31.68
N MET A 194 18.83 10.24 -30.59
CA MET A 194 20.19 9.78 -30.28
C MET A 194 20.70 8.78 -31.29
N ILE A 195 19.87 7.84 -31.75
CA ILE A 195 20.23 6.90 -32.83
C ILE A 195 20.58 7.66 -34.11
N LYS A 196 19.73 8.61 -34.52
CA LYS A 196 19.97 9.42 -35.73
C LYS A 196 21.25 10.26 -35.64
N LYS A 197 21.60 10.74 -34.45
CA LYS A 197 22.77 11.59 -34.23
C LYS A 197 24.09 10.82 -34.12
N HIS A 198 24.06 9.61 -33.54
CA HIS A 198 25.31 8.94 -33.14
C HIS A 198 25.58 7.60 -33.84
N ALA A 199 24.57 6.95 -34.42
CA ALA A 199 24.78 5.65 -35.05
C ALA A 199 25.48 5.78 -36.43
N ILE A 200 26.44 4.89 -36.71
CA ILE A 200 27.21 4.84 -37.99
C ILE A 200 26.28 4.83 -39.19
N ASP A 201 25.17 4.09 -39.15
CA ASP A 201 24.22 3.99 -40.29
C ASP A 201 23.57 5.35 -40.67
N PHE A 202 23.64 6.34 -39.79
CA PHE A 202 23.09 7.68 -39.99
C PHE A 202 24.17 8.77 -40.00
N GLY A 203 25.43 8.38 -40.24
CA GLY A 203 26.56 9.31 -40.33
C GLY A 203 27.21 9.66 -38.98
N GLY A 204 26.83 8.98 -37.89
CA GLY A 204 27.49 9.10 -36.61
C GLY A 204 28.74 8.24 -36.47
N THR A 205 29.35 8.23 -35.31
CA THR A 205 30.66 7.55 -35.03
C THR A 205 30.53 6.33 -34.13
N LEU A 206 29.34 6.08 -33.50
CA LEU A 206 29.14 5.02 -32.52
C LEU A 206 28.57 3.75 -33.14
N SER A 207 29.09 2.60 -32.70
CA SER A 207 28.56 1.27 -33.06
C SER A 207 27.18 1.05 -32.45
N ASP A 208 26.41 0.12 -33.03
CA ASP A 208 25.07 -0.25 -32.53
C ASP A 208 25.07 -0.61 -31.03
N LYS A 209 26.11 -1.29 -30.55
CA LYS A 209 26.22 -1.66 -29.12
C LYS A 209 26.40 -0.45 -28.23
N GLU A 210 27.24 0.50 -28.63
CA GLU A 210 27.49 1.73 -27.87
C GLU A 210 26.24 2.60 -27.81
N VAL A 211 25.50 2.75 -28.92
CA VAL A 211 24.25 3.51 -28.95
C VAL A 211 23.16 2.84 -28.10
N MET A 212 23.07 1.49 -28.12
CA MET A 212 22.16 0.76 -27.24
C MET A 212 22.44 1.04 -25.76
N THR A 213 23.71 1.06 -25.37
CA THR A 213 24.16 1.35 -24.01
C THR A 213 23.85 2.80 -23.63
N LEU A 214 24.12 3.74 -24.53
CA LEU A 214 23.84 5.17 -24.35
C LEU A 214 22.34 5.45 -24.13
N CYS A 215 21.48 4.82 -24.94
CA CYS A 215 20.03 4.96 -24.87
C CYS A 215 19.39 4.13 -23.74
N LYS A 216 20.13 3.21 -23.11
CA LYS A 216 19.63 2.25 -22.11
C LYS A 216 18.38 1.49 -22.61
N ILE A 217 18.46 0.95 -23.84
CA ILE A 217 17.38 0.19 -24.48
C ILE A 217 17.83 -1.22 -24.86
N SER A 218 16.85 -2.13 -24.97
CA SER A 218 17.11 -3.50 -25.42
C SER A 218 17.46 -3.54 -26.91
N ARG A 219 18.16 -4.60 -27.33
CA ARG A 219 18.49 -4.87 -28.74
C ARG A 219 17.26 -4.82 -29.66
N ASN A 220 16.15 -5.44 -29.22
CA ASN A 220 14.92 -5.47 -30.01
C ASN A 220 14.32 -4.06 -30.21
N SER A 221 14.32 -3.23 -29.16
CA SER A 221 13.85 -1.84 -29.24
C SER A 221 14.75 -0.99 -30.14
N TYR A 222 16.08 -1.20 -30.08
CA TYR A 222 17.03 -0.48 -30.88
C TYR A 222 16.82 -0.75 -32.37
N TYR A 223 16.77 -2.02 -32.81
CA TYR A 223 16.58 -2.37 -34.20
C TYR A 223 15.18 -2.00 -34.72
N LYS A 224 14.16 -2.03 -33.87
CA LYS A 224 12.84 -1.49 -34.22
C LYS A 224 12.94 -0.01 -34.55
N TYR A 225 13.53 0.80 -33.69
CA TYR A 225 13.67 2.24 -33.91
C TYR A 225 14.56 2.56 -35.09
N LYS A 226 15.63 1.82 -35.26
CA LYS A 226 16.54 1.95 -36.44
C LYS A 226 15.81 1.67 -37.74
N LYS A 227 14.94 0.65 -37.79
CA LYS A 227 14.11 0.33 -38.95
C LYS A 227 13.10 1.43 -39.26
N GLU A 228 12.45 1.93 -38.22
CA GLU A 228 11.47 3.05 -38.33
C GLU A 228 12.16 4.30 -38.89
N LEU A 229 13.34 4.68 -38.41
CA LEU A 229 14.12 5.82 -38.89
C LEU A 229 14.58 5.65 -40.32
N LYS A 230 14.99 4.43 -40.76
CA LYS A 230 15.35 4.19 -42.16
C LYS A 230 14.17 4.35 -43.12
N LEU A 231 12.93 4.05 -42.66
CA LEU A 231 11.72 4.25 -43.45
C LEU A 231 11.27 5.73 -43.48
N GLU A 232 11.69 6.56 -42.51
CA GLU A 232 11.43 8.01 -42.48
C GLU A 232 12.39 8.79 -43.38
N VAL A 233 13.56 8.21 -43.74
CA VAL A 233 14.63 8.86 -44.55
C VAL A 233 14.61 8.38 -46.01
N ALA A 234 13.89 7.30 -46.30
CA ALA A 234 13.70 6.77 -47.66
C ALA A 234 12.43 7.38 -48.29
#